data_c333df8f332a1a31d21e5e60cd9855f8
#
_entry.id   c333df8f332a1a31d21e5e60cd9855f8
#
_cell.length_a   1.000
_cell.length_b   1.000
_cell.length_c   1.000
_cell.angle_alpha   90.00
_cell.angle_beta   90.00
_cell.angle_gamma   90.00
#
_symmetry.space_group_name_H-M   'P 1'
#
loop_
_entity.id
_entity.type
_entity.pdbx_description
1 polymer ?
#
loop_
_entity_poly.entity_id
_entity_poly.type
_entity_poly.pdbx_seq_one_letter_code
_entity_poly.pdbx_strand_id
1 'polypeptide(L)'
;MYKLLFVDDDKALLKMLENYFRLRGYRILLAEDGMEALEKIEDVPDLILLDINMPRMDGMELCVKIRELVSCPILFLTARVEEQDRVNGLLAGGDDYILKPFSLKELEARITAHIKREERNQHKTRLKYREGLLLDYSARKAMFADRELELTKLEYDIVEFLSGNPGQVFDKERIYEKVCGYDAEGDSRVITELIRRIRRKMGEYTGTEYIETVWGSGYRWKK
;
A
#
# COMPACT_ATOMS: atom_id res chain seq x y z
N MET A 1 -11.73 12.99 4.53
CA MET A 1 -11.64 14.07 3.50
C MET A 1 -10.30 13.87 2.81
N TYR A 2 -10.30 13.51 1.53
CA TYR A 2 -9.06 13.21 0.79
C TYR A 2 -8.30 14.46 0.42
N LYS A 3 -6.96 14.39 0.46
CA LYS A 3 -6.03 15.44 0.04
C LYS A 3 -5.51 15.11 -1.37
N LEU A 4 -5.68 16.02 -2.30
CA LEU A 4 -5.15 15.91 -3.65
C LEU A 4 -4.04 16.95 -3.84
N LEU A 5 -2.88 16.52 -4.31
CA LEU A 5 -1.80 17.42 -4.71
C LEU A 5 -1.85 17.56 -6.23
N PHE A 6 -2.02 18.78 -6.72
CA PHE A 6 -1.96 19.13 -8.15
C PHE A 6 -0.68 19.89 -8.44
N VAL A 7 0.08 19.41 -9.40
CA VAL A 7 1.40 19.95 -9.79
C VAL A 7 1.37 20.28 -11.28
N ASP A 8 1.41 21.56 -11.62
CA ASP A 8 1.36 22.05 -13.00
C ASP A 8 1.89 23.49 -13.02
N ASP A 9 2.63 23.91 -14.04
CA ASP A 9 3.13 25.27 -14.16
C ASP A 9 2.06 26.26 -14.68
N ASP A 10 0.94 25.75 -15.19
CA ASP A 10 -0.22 26.56 -15.57
C ASP A 10 -1.09 26.90 -14.33
N LYS A 11 -0.86 28.11 -13.81
CA LYS A 11 -1.63 28.66 -12.67
C LYS A 11 -3.13 28.73 -12.93
N ALA A 12 -3.55 28.97 -14.16
CA ALA A 12 -4.97 29.05 -14.52
C ALA A 12 -5.62 27.67 -14.44
N LEU A 13 -4.93 26.64 -14.92
CA LEU A 13 -5.34 25.25 -14.78
C LEU A 13 -5.42 24.83 -13.31
N LEU A 14 -4.37 25.10 -12.53
CA LEU A 14 -4.35 24.81 -11.09
C LEU A 14 -5.54 25.44 -10.36
N LYS A 15 -5.81 26.71 -10.65
CA LYS A 15 -6.95 27.43 -10.03
C LYS A 15 -8.31 26.87 -10.43
N MET A 16 -8.45 26.46 -11.69
CA MET A 16 -9.68 25.82 -12.18
C MET A 16 -9.88 24.46 -11.49
N LEU A 17 -8.84 23.64 -11.39
CA LEU A 17 -8.88 22.34 -10.70
C LEU A 17 -9.19 22.51 -9.21
N GLU A 18 -8.52 23.45 -8.54
CA GLU A 18 -8.77 23.75 -7.14
C GLU A 18 -10.24 24.05 -6.88
N ASN A 19 -10.82 24.99 -7.64
CA ASN A 19 -12.21 25.39 -7.49
C ASN A 19 -13.17 24.21 -7.72
N TYR A 20 -12.89 23.41 -8.76
CA TYR A 20 -13.74 22.28 -9.11
C TYR A 20 -13.75 21.19 -8.03
N PHE A 21 -12.58 20.80 -7.53
CA PHE A 21 -12.44 19.70 -6.57
C PHE A 21 -12.75 20.12 -5.12
N ARG A 22 -12.50 21.37 -4.73
CA ARG A 22 -12.94 21.89 -3.42
C ARG A 22 -14.45 21.85 -3.25
N LEU A 23 -15.21 22.20 -4.29
CA LEU A 23 -16.67 22.11 -4.27
C LEU A 23 -17.18 20.66 -4.11
N ARG A 24 -16.35 19.68 -4.34
CA ARG A 24 -16.63 18.25 -4.19
C ARG A 24 -16.12 17.65 -2.89
N GLY A 25 -15.63 18.48 -1.99
CA GLY A 25 -15.21 18.07 -0.65
C GLY A 25 -13.79 17.52 -0.58
N TYR A 26 -12.93 17.78 -1.58
CA TYR A 26 -11.52 17.44 -1.50
C TYR A 26 -10.71 18.58 -0.86
N ARG A 27 -9.68 18.25 -0.11
CA ARG A 27 -8.62 19.20 0.29
C ARG A 27 -7.57 19.26 -0.81
N ILE A 28 -7.30 20.47 -1.33
CA ILE A 28 -6.40 20.65 -2.46
C ILE A 28 -5.11 21.31 -1.99
N LEU A 29 -3.99 20.70 -2.38
CA LEU A 29 -2.64 21.22 -2.30
C LEU A 29 -2.22 21.56 -3.73
N LEU A 30 -1.59 22.70 -3.94
CA LEU A 30 -1.13 23.16 -5.25
C LEU A 30 0.39 23.32 -5.22
N ALA A 31 1.07 22.95 -6.30
CA ALA A 31 2.46 23.22 -6.53
C ALA A 31 2.65 23.68 -7.99
N GLU A 32 3.43 24.73 -8.20
CA GLU A 32 3.69 25.33 -9.52
C GLU A 32 4.92 24.70 -10.18
N ASP A 33 5.69 23.90 -9.46
CA ASP A 33 6.86 23.17 -9.94
C ASP A 33 7.21 21.97 -9.05
N GLY A 34 8.21 21.19 -9.50
CA GLY A 34 8.65 20.00 -8.79
C GLY A 34 9.27 20.27 -7.41
N MET A 35 9.90 21.44 -7.20
CA MET A 35 10.50 21.78 -5.91
C MET A 35 9.42 22.07 -4.88
N GLU A 36 8.41 22.86 -5.26
CA GLU A 36 7.26 23.12 -4.41
C GLU A 36 6.46 21.83 -4.12
N ALA A 37 6.37 20.93 -5.09
CA ALA A 37 5.73 19.64 -4.92
C ALA A 37 6.44 18.78 -3.87
N LEU A 38 7.78 18.76 -3.84
CA LEU A 38 8.58 18.04 -2.85
C LEU A 38 8.27 18.50 -1.41
N GLU A 39 8.09 19.80 -1.19
CA GLU A 39 7.72 20.32 0.14
C GLU A 39 6.31 19.88 0.54
N LYS A 40 5.38 19.82 -0.41
CA LYS A 40 3.96 19.49 -0.16
C LYS A 40 3.68 17.99 0.00
N ILE A 41 4.63 17.14 -0.35
CA ILE A 41 4.55 15.69 -0.08
C ILE A 41 4.53 15.39 1.41
N GLU A 42 5.16 16.23 2.24
CA GLU A 42 5.13 16.10 3.71
C GLU A 42 3.71 16.21 4.29
N ASP A 43 2.79 16.83 3.57
CA ASP A 43 1.36 16.87 3.92
C ASP A 43 0.62 15.53 3.71
N VAL A 44 1.31 14.51 3.20
CA VAL A 44 0.79 13.16 2.92
C VAL A 44 -0.48 13.22 2.05
N PRO A 45 -0.36 13.50 0.74
CA PRO A 45 -1.51 13.49 -0.17
C PRO A 45 -2.02 12.06 -0.40
N ASP A 46 -3.33 11.94 -0.64
CA ASP A 46 -3.99 10.69 -0.99
C ASP A 46 -3.93 10.37 -2.50
N LEU A 47 -3.60 11.37 -3.32
CA LEU A 47 -3.36 11.24 -4.76
C LEU A 47 -2.58 12.47 -5.26
N ILE A 48 -1.68 12.24 -6.21
CA ILE A 48 -0.91 13.28 -6.89
C ILE A 48 -1.32 13.33 -8.37
N LEU A 49 -1.68 14.51 -8.86
CA LEU A 49 -1.87 14.81 -10.27
C LEU A 49 -0.69 15.65 -10.74
N LEU A 50 0.05 15.17 -11.72
CA LEU A 50 1.38 15.67 -12.07
C LEU A 50 1.49 15.96 -13.54
N ASP A 51 1.71 17.23 -13.92
CA ASP A 51 2.08 17.55 -15.29
C ASP A 51 3.49 17.05 -15.61
N ILE A 52 3.67 16.54 -16.82
CA ILE A 52 4.99 16.06 -17.28
C ILE A 52 5.87 17.23 -17.69
N ASN A 53 5.29 18.21 -18.41
CA ASN A 53 6.06 19.26 -19.08
C ASN A 53 6.19 20.51 -18.20
N MET A 54 6.96 20.43 -17.14
CA MET A 54 7.23 21.57 -16.28
C MET A 54 8.67 22.09 -16.43
N PRO A 55 8.91 23.40 -16.20
CA PRO A 55 10.25 23.95 -16.21
C PRO A 55 11.08 23.46 -15.01
N ARG A 56 12.39 23.44 -15.14
CA ARG A 56 13.39 23.10 -14.10
C ARG A 56 13.44 21.61 -13.76
N MET A 57 12.37 21.01 -13.32
CA MET A 57 12.23 19.58 -13.02
C MET A 57 10.97 19.08 -13.72
N ASP A 58 11.11 18.16 -14.66
CA ASP A 58 9.96 17.57 -15.32
C ASP A 58 9.21 16.59 -14.40
N GLY A 59 7.95 16.31 -14.76
CA GLY A 59 7.11 15.45 -13.91
C GLY A 59 7.60 14.02 -13.83
N MET A 60 8.32 13.53 -14.81
CA MET A 60 8.89 12.18 -14.80
C MET A 60 10.03 12.09 -13.80
N GLU A 61 10.95 13.07 -13.81
CA GLU A 61 12.04 13.16 -12.84
C GLU A 61 11.49 13.30 -11.42
N LEU A 62 10.47 14.14 -11.24
CA LEU A 62 9.80 14.29 -9.95
C LEU A 62 9.18 12.96 -9.51
N CYS A 63 8.46 12.25 -10.38
CA CYS A 63 7.82 10.98 -10.07
C CYS A 63 8.83 9.95 -9.54
N VAL A 64 9.97 9.78 -10.23
CA VAL A 64 11.04 8.87 -9.79
C VAL A 64 11.54 9.24 -8.38
N LYS A 65 11.73 10.54 -8.09
CA LYS A 65 12.21 11.00 -6.78
C LYS A 65 11.21 10.74 -5.66
N ILE A 66 9.92 10.93 -5.94
CA ILE A 66 8.89 10.84 -4.89
C ILE A 66 8.31 9.43 -4.72
N ARG A 67 8.48 8.55 -5.71
CA ARG A 67 7.85 7.22 -5.68
C ARG A 67 8.23 6.37 -4.47
N GLU A 68 9.46 6.50 -3.99
CA GLU A 68 9.92 5.80 -2.78
C GLU A 68 9.40 6.46 -1.49
N LEU A 69 8.95 7.72 -1.57
CA LEU A 69 8.48 8.49 -0.43
C LEU A 69 6.96 8.41 -0.23
N VAL A 70 6.21 8.13 -1.31
CA VAL A 70 4.74 8.11 -1.28
C VAL A 70 4.20 6.78 -1.79
N SER A 71 3.14 6.28 -1.15
CA SER A 71 2.38 5.10 -1.61
C SER A 71 1.12 5.47 -2.38
N CYS A 72 0.72 6.73 -2.37
CA CYS A 72 -0.49 7.19 -3.05
C CYS A 72 -0.37 7.12 -4.58
N PRO A 73 -1.49 7.04 -5.31
CA PRO A 73 -1.48 7.07 -6.77
C PRO A 73 -0.93 8.37 -7.33
N ILE A 74 -0.10 8.25 -8.40
CA ILE A 74 0.43 9.35 -9.20
C ILE A 74 -0.16 9.27 -10.60
N LEU A 75 -0.96 10.26 -10.99
CA LEU A 75 -1.61 10.37 -12.27
C LEU A 75 -0.92 11.47 -13.09
N PHE A 76 -0.43 11.13 -14.27
CA PHE A 76 0.20 12.12 -15.15
C PHE A 76 -0.84 12.88 -15.98
N LEU A 77 -0.66 14.20 -16.08
CA LEU A 77 -1.28 15.03 -17.11
C LEU A 77 -0.27 15.24 -18.24
N THR A 78 -0.65 15.05 -19.49
CA THR A 78 0.28 15.22 -20.61
C THR A 78 -0.42 15.68 -21.88
N ALA A 79 0.24 16.57 -22.62
CA ALA A 79 -0.15 16.91 -23.99
C ALA A 79 0.46 15.94 -25.02
N ARG A 80 1.38 15.06 -24.62
CA ARG A 80 2.10 14.16 -25.52
C ARG A 80 1.34 12.86 -25.71
N VAL A 81 1.29 12.42 -26.98
CA VAL A 81 0.55 11.22 -27.42
C VAL A 81 1.51 10.08 -27.73
N GLU A 82 2.83 10.27 -27.64
CA GLU A 82 3.80 9.23 -28.02
C GLU A 82 3.71 8.03 -27.07
N GLU A 83 3.56 6.85 -27.67
CA GLU A 83 3.44 5.58 -26.95
C GLU A 83 4.64 5.33 -26.02
N GLN A 84 5.82 5.79 -26.46
CA GLN A 84 7.06 5.65 -25.69
C GLN A 84 7.05 6.47 -24.39
N ASP A 85 6.47 7.67 -24.39
CA ASP A 85 6.39 8.50 -23.18
C ASP A 85 5.43 7.89 -22.14
N ARG A 86 4.36 7.24 -22.61
CA ARG A 86 3.44 6.51 -21.72
C ARG A 86 4.10 5.29 -21.08
N VAL A 87 4.88 4.53 -21.86
CA VAL A 87 5.64 3.38 -21.34
C VAL A 87 6.67 3.83 -20.31
N ASN A 88 7.45 4.89 -20.64
CA ASN A 88 8.48 5.43 -19.75
C ASN A 88 7.89 5.89 -18.41
N GLY A 89 6.73 6.54 -18.41
CA GLY A 89 6.14 7.01 -17.17
C GLY A 89 5.52 5.94 -16.31
N LEU A 90 4.93 4.89 -16.90
CA LEU A 90 4.52 3.73 -16.12
C LEU A 90 5.73 3.04 -15.49
N LEU A 91 6.86 2.97 -16.19
CA LEU A 91 8.13 2.46 -15.68
C LEU A 91 8.72 3.38 -14.59
N ALA A 92 8.46 4.69 -14.66
CA ALA A 92 8.85 5.66 -13.62
C ALA A 92 8.00 5.57 -12.34
N GLY A 93 6.95 4.74 -12.33
CA GLY A 93 6.10 4.52 -11.16
C GLY A 93 4.78 5.29 -11.16
N GLY A 94 4.36 5.86 -12.30
CA GLY A 94 3.02 6.42 -12.46
C GLY A 94 1.94 5.37 -12.56
N ASP A 95 0.75 5.68 -12.07
CA ASP A 95 -0.40 4.76 -11.99
C ASP A 95 -1.41 4.95 -13.11
N ASP A 96 -1.48 6.14 -13.73
CA ASP A 96 -2.36 6.44 -14.88
C ASP A 96 -1.88 7.66 -15.67
N TYR A 97 -2.42 7.81 -16.90
CA TYR A 97 -2.16 8.90 -17.82
C TYR A 97 -3.45 9.54 -18.30
N ILE A 98 -3.48 10.88 -18.25
CA ILE A 98 -4.61 11.68 -18.70
C ILE A 98 -4.11 12.66 -19.77
N LEU A 99 -4.67 12.53 -20.97
CA LEU A 99 -4.29 13.38 -22.10
C LEU A 99 -4.98 14.74 -22.00
N LYS A 100 -4.20 15.81 -22.19
CA LYS A 100 -4.71 17.16 -22.42
C LYS A 100 -5.11 17.32 -23.92
N PRO A 101 -6.31 17.86 -24.27
CA PRO A 101 -7.33 18.36 -23.35
C PRO A 101 -8.22 17.26 -22.76
N PHE A 102 -8.58 17.39 -21.49
CA PHE A 102 -9.45 16.46 -20.76
C PHE A 102 -10.74 17.14 -20.27
N SER A 103 -11.75 16.36 -19.97
CA SER A 103 -12.93 16.87 -19.26
C SER A 103 -12.76 16.76 -17.74
N LEU A 104 -13.23 17.76 -17.00
CA LEU A 104 -13.20 17.71 -15.52
C LEU A 104 -13.96 16.51 -14.95
N LYS A 105 -15.03 16.06 -15.63
CA LYS A 105 -15.78 14.86 -15.25
C LYS A 105 -14.98 13.58 -15.44
N GLU A 106 -14.22 13.49 -16.53
CA GLU A 106 -13.34 12.33 -16.76
C GLU A 106 -12.23 12.29 -15.71
N LEU A 107 -11.57 13.43 -15.45
CA LEU A 107 -10.53 13.55 -14.44
C LEU A 107 -11.07 13.14 -13.05
N GLU A 108 -12.24 13.64 -12.67
CA GLU A 108 -12.90 13.27 -11.40
C GLU A 108 -13.18 11.77 -11.31
N ALA A 109 -13.67 11.15 -12.39
CA ALA A 109 -13.95 9.72 -12.42
C ALA A 109 -12.67 8.90 -12.22
N ARG A 110 -11.56 9.28 -12.86
CA ARG A 110 -10.25 8.62 -12.72
C ARG A 110 -9.68 8.78 -11.32
N ILE A 111 -9.66 10.00 -10.77
CA ILE A 111 -9.23 10.29 -9.39
C ILE A 111 -10.03 9.44 -8.40
N THR A 112 -11.35 9.45 -8.53
CA THR A 112 -12.23 8.66 -7.66
C THR A 112 -11.96 7.15 -7.78
N ALA A 113 -11.72 6.65 -8.99
CA ALA A 113 -11.43 5.24 -9.22
C ALA A 113 -10.11 4.81 -8.56
N HIS A 114 -9.06 5.65 -8.67
CA HIS A 114 -7.77 5.37 -8.06
C HIS A 114 -7.82 5.42 -6.53
N ILE A 115 -8.46 6.44 -5.95
CA ILE A 115 -8.66 6.54 -4.50
C ILE A 115 -9.42 5.30 -3.98
N LYS A 116 -10.54 4.93 -4.62
CA LYS A 116 -11.30 3.73 -4.23
C LYS A 116 -10.55 2.43 -4.43
N ARG A 117 -9.63 2.37 -5.40
CA ARG A 117 -8.75 1.21 -5.61
C ARG A 117 -7.74 1.11 -4.47
N GLU A 118 -7.17 2.24 -4.06
CA GLU A 118 -6.23 2.29 -2.95
C GLU A 118 -6.91 1.96 -1.63
N GLU A 119 -8.09 2.51 -1.35
CA GLU A 119 -8.91 2.11 -0.19
C GLU A 119 -9.18 0.60 -0.18
N ARG A 120 -9.56 0.03 -1.33
CA ARG A 120 -9.77 -1.42 -1.43
C ARG A 120 -8.48 -2.21 -1.21
N ASN A 121 -7.33 -1.69 -1.61
CA ASN A 121 -6.03 -2.29 -1.34
C ASN A 121 -5.68 -2.19 0.15
N GLN A 122 -5.93 -1.04 0.77
CA GLN A 122 -5.80 -0.86 2.22
C GLN A 122 -6.82 -1.70 3.00
N HIS A 123 -8.04 -1.89 2.50
CA HIS A 123 -9.03 -2.82 3.06
C HIS A 123 -8.71 -4.30 2.75
N LYS A 124 -7.94 -4.62 1.72
CA LYS A 124 -7.38 -5.97 1.51
C LYS A 124 -6.33 -6.35 2.56
N THR A 125 -5.91 -5.44 3.41
CA THR A 125 -5.11 -5.73 4.61
C THR A 125 -5.90 -6.50 5.68
N ARG A 126 -7.23 -6.60 5.55
CA ARG A 126 -8.08 -7.45 6.38
C ARG A 126 -8.41 -8.74 5.64
N LEU A 127 -7.72 -9.80 5.96
CA LEU A 127 -8.02 -11.13 5.43
C LEU A 127 -8.88 -11.89 6.45
N LYS A 128 -10.07 -12.32 6.01
CA LYS A 128 -10.92 -13.19 6.80
C LYS A 128 -10.56 -14.63 6.47
N TYR A 129 -10.00 -15.33 7.43
CA TYR A 129 -9.73 -16.76 7.33
C TYR A 129 -10.78 -17.53 8.10
N ARG A 130 -11.21 -18.66 7.53
CA ARG A 130 -12.15 -19.62 8.14
C ARG A 130 -12.76 -19.23 9.48
N GLU A 131 -14.07 -19.37 9.63
CA GLU A 131 -14.79 -19.30 10.90
C GLU A 131 -14.59 -18.02 11.74
N GLY A 132 -14.34 -16.88 11.08
CA GLY A 132 -14.34 -15.58 11.75
C GLY A 132 -12.98 -15.03 12.17
N LEU A 133 -11.86 -15.72 11.88
CA LEU A 133 -10.55 -15.14 12.07
C LEU A 133 -10.34 -13.99 11.08
N LEU A 134 -10.01 -12.81 11.60
CA LEU A 134 -9.70 -11.61 10.86
C LEU A 134 -8.27 -11.17 11.18
N LEU A 135 -7.43 -11.08 10.17
CA LEU A 135 -6.09 -10.50 10.29
C LEU A 135 -6.11 -9.08 9.74
N ASP A 136 -5.75 -8.12 10.56
CA ASP A 136 -5.56 -6.73 10.16
C ASP A 136 -4.06 -6.45 10.07
N TYR A 137 -3.52 -6.50 8.85
CA TYR A 137 -2.08 -6.32 8.63
C TYR A 137 -1.64 -4.88 8.87
N SER A 138 -2.51 -3.90 8.67
CA SER A 138 -2.18 -2.48 8.89
C SER A 138 -2.11 -2.15 10.37
N ALA A 139 -3.09 -2.63 11.16
CA ALA A 139 -3.09 -2.48 12.60
C ALA A 139 -2.21 -3.51 13.33
N ARG A 140 -1.66 -4.52 12.60
CA ARG A 140 -0.90 -5.66 13.14
C ARG A 140 -1.65 -6.41 14.23
N LYS A 141 -2.95 -6.68 13.98
CA LYS A 141 -3.86 -7.33 14.92
C LYS A 141 -4.49 -8.58 14.31
N ALA A 142 -4.67 -9.58 15.14
CA ALA A 142 -5.47 -10.75 14.81
C ALA A 142 -6.74 -10.72 15.69
N MET A 143 -7.90 -10.90 15.07
CA MET A 143 -9.20 -10.86 15.75
C MET A 143 -10.01 -12.11 15.42
N PHE A 144 -10.80 -12.58 16.37
CA PHE A 144 -11.77 -13.64 16.18
C PHE A 144 -13.09 -13.27 16.83
N ALA A 145 -14.18 -13.27 16.06
CA ALA A 145 -15.50 -12.89 16.54
C ALA A 145 -15.49 -11.57 17.34
N ASP A 146 -14.85 -10.51 16.78
CA ASP A 146 -14.66 -9.18 17.36
C ASP A 146 -13.79 -9.10 18.64
N ARG A 147 -13.11 -10.19 19.00
CA ARG A 147 -12.12 -10.20 20.10
C ARG A 147 -10.71 -10.21 19.54
N GLU A 148 -9.85 -9.37 20.09
CA GLU A 148 -8.43 -9.33 19.74
C GLU A 148 -7.70 -10.56 20.34
N LEU A 149 -6.93 -11.25 19.51
CA LEU A 149 -6.03 -12.31 19.95
C LEU A 149 -4.73 -11.64 20.45
N GLU A 150 -4.41 -11.80 21.72
CA GLU A 150 -3.23 -11.18 22.35
C GLU A 150 -1.92 -11.85 21.87
N LEU A 151 -1.57 -11.61 20.61
CA LEU A 151 -0.29 -12.06 20.06
C LEU A 151 0.82 -11.07 20.41
N THR A 152 1.99 -11.58 20.80
CA THR A 152 3.20 -10.75 20.87
C THR A 152 3.64 -10.34 19.48
N LYS A 153 4.55 -9.36 19.37
CA LYS A 153 5.07 -8.89 18.08
C LYS A 153 5.59 -10.06 17.22
N LEU A 154 6.46 -10.91 17.76
CA LEU A 154 7.02 -12.05 17.02
C LEU A 154 5.97 -13.10 16.65
N GLU A 155 4.99 -13.35 17.51
CA GLU A 155 3.88 -14.26 17.21
C GLU A 155 3.03 -13.72 16.07
N TYR A 156 2.74 -12.41 16.07
CA TYR A 156 2.03 -11.77 14.98
C TYR A 156 2.83 -11.81 13.66
N ASP A 157 4.13 -11.52 13.69
CA ASP A 157 4.99 -11.56 12.51
C ASP A 157 5.01 -12.94 11.84
N ILE A 158 5.02 -14.01 12.64
CA ILE A 158 4.90 -15.38 12.14
C ILE A 158 3.53 -15.62 11.49
N VAL A 159 2.45 -15.21 12.15
CA VAL A 159 1.09 -15.34 11.61
C VAL A 159 0.94 -14.59 10.30
N GLU A 160 1.42 -13.35 10.24
CA GLU A 160 1.43 -12.50 9.04
C GLU A 160 2.19 -13.18 7.89
N PHE A 161 3.41 -13.63 8.15
CA PHE A 161 4.25 -14.28 7.14
C PHE A 161 3.61 -15.56 6.58
N LEU A 162 3.16 -16.45 7.45
CA LEU A 162 2.57 -17.73 7.03
C LEU A 162 1.21 -17.55 6.35
N SER A 163 0.34 -16.68 6.89
CA SER A 163 -0.98 -16.40 6.34
C SER A 163 -0.94 -15.64 5.01
N GLY A 164 0.11 -14.85 4.78
CA GLY A 164 0.37 -14.21 3.49
C GLY A 164 0.78 -15.19 2.38
N ASN A 165 1.18 -16.44 2.75
CA ASN A 165 1.64 -17.49 1.83
C ASN A 165 0.89 -18.82 2.06
N PRO A 166 -0.45 -18.88 1.90
CA PRO A 166 -1.25 -20.06 2.25
C PRO A 166 -0.84 -21.29 1.43
N GLY A 167 -0.63 -22.40 2.12
CA GLY A 167 -0.27 -23.68 1.49
C GLY A 167 1.23 -23.84 1.19
N GLN A 168 2.03 -22.78 1.28
CA GLN A 168 3.48 -22.86 1.13
C GLN A 168 4.12 -23.33 2.44
N VAL A 169 5.11 -24.23 2.32
CA VAL A 169 5.87 -24.76 3.47
C VAL A 169 7.14 -23.95 3.66
N PHE A 170 7.42 -23.57 4.90
CA PHE A 170 8.64 -22.86 5.29
C PHE A 170 9.32 -23.61 6.42
N ASP A 171 10.64 -23.82 6.32
CA ASP A 171 11.46 -24.34 7.41
C ASP A 171 11.62 -23.30 8.55
N LYS A 172 12.15 -23.73 9.67
CA LYS A 172 12.30 -22.89 10.86
C LYS A 172 13.30 -21.76 10.63
N GLU A 173 14.36 -22.04 9.91
CA GLU A 173 15.41 -21.11 9.55
C GLU A 173 14.85 -19.96 8.74
N ARG A 174 14.07 -20.27 7.70
CA ARG A 174 13.44 -19.27 6.84
C ARG A 174 12.42 -18.42 7.57
N ILE A 175 11.62 -19.02 8.47
CA ILE A 175 10.68 -18.27 9.31
C ILE A 175 11.46 -17.36 10.25
N TYR A 176 12.51 -17.85 10.88
CA TYR A 176 13.35 -17.09 11.81
C TYR A 176 13.98 -15.86 11.13
N GLU A 177 14.66 -16.07 10.00
CA GLU A 177 15.26 -14.99 9.19
C GLU A 177 14.24 -13.91 8.83
N LYS A 178 13.02 -14.34 8.45
CA LYS A 178 11.98 -13.40 8.02
C LYS A 178 11.44 -12.53 9.16
N VAL A 179 11.30 -13.09 10.38
CA VAL A 179 10.67 -12.38 11.51
C VAL A 179 11.69 -11.71 12.45
N CYS A 180 12.92 -12.22 12.51
CA CYS A 180 13.98 -11.69 13.38
C CYS A 180 15.03 -10.87 12.60
N GLY A 181 15.10 -11.00 11.27
CA GLY A 181 16.14 -10.42 10.41
C GLY A 181 17.33 -11.34 10.19
N TYR A 182 18.09 -11.11 9.11
CA TYR A 182 19.24 -11.92 8.72
C TYR A 182 20.41 -11.84 9.71
N ASP A 183 20.53 -10.72 10.42
CA ASP A 183 21.65 -10.48 11.38
C ASP A 183 21.29 -10.86 12.82
N ALA A 184 20.14 -11.52 13.04
CA ALA A 184 19.73 -11.89 14.38
C ALA A 184 20.56 -13.08 14.89
N GLU A 185 21.39 -12.86 15.90
CA GLU A 185 22.11 -13.88 16.64
C GLU A 185 21.17 -14.70 17.53
N GLY A 186 20.47 -15.68 16.96
CA GLY A 186 19.53 -16.52 17.69
C GLY A 186 19.34 -17.89 17.03
N ASP A 187 18.63 -18.75 17.74
CA ASP A 187 18.39 -20.13 17.32
C ASP A 187 16.98 -20.30 16.75
N SER A 188 16.89 -20.81 15.51
CA SER A 188 15.62 -21.12 14.84
C SER A 188 14.70 -22.07 15.65
N ARG A 189 15.24 -22.77 16.66
CA ARG A 189 14.46 -23.60 17.59
C ARG A 189 13.39 -22.83 18.34
N VAL A 190 13.56 -21.52 18.52
CA VAL A 190 12.53 -20.65 19.15
C VAL A 190 11.22 -20.64 18.36
N ILE A 191 11.28 -20.84 17.04
CA ILE A 191 10.10 -20.89 16.16
C ILE A 191 9.13 -22.01 16.59
N THR A 192 9.66 -23.16 16.99
CA THR A 192 8.81 -24.27 17.47
C THR A 192 7.97 -23.87 18.67
N GLU A 193 8.57 -23.18 19.64
CA GLU A 193 7.87 -22.72 20.83
C GLU A 193 6.88 -21.60 20.51
N LEU A 194 7.25 -20.64 19.62
CA LEU A 194 6.34 -19.59 19.18
C LEU A 194 5.13 -20.16 18.43
N ILE A 195 5.32 -21.10 17.52
CA ILE A 195 4.21 -21.80 16.83
C ILE A 195 3.29 -22.51 17.85
N ARG A 196 3.85 -23.17 18.85
CA ARG A 196 3.07 -23.81 19.92
C ARG A 196 2.21 -22.78 20.67
N ARG A 197 2.78 -21.62 21.02
CA ARG A 197 2.04 -20.52 21.70
C ARG A 197 0.95 -19.94 20.82
N ILE A 198 1.25 -19.68 19.53
CA ILE A 198 0.27 -19.19 18.56
C ILE A 198 -0.90 -20.17 18.47
N ARG A 199 -0.63 -21.46 18.27
CA ARG A 199 -1.68 -22.49 18.19
C ARG A 199 -2.54 -22.53 19.43
N ARG A 200 -1.94 -22.44 20.63
CA ARG A 200 -2.69 -22.40 21.89
C ARG A 200 -3.61 -21.18 21.93
N LYS A 201 -3.05 -19.97 21.72
CA LYS A 201 -3.81 -18.71 21.75
C LYS A 201 -4.93 -18.69 20.72
N MET A 202 -4.66 -19.15 19.50
CA MET A 202 -5.70 -19.23 18.46
C MET A 202 -6.72 -20.32 18.77
N GLY A 203 -6.29 -21.49 19.24
CA GLY A 203 -7.16 -22.61 19.56
C GLY A 203 -8.15 -22.35 20.71
N GLU A 204 -7.76 -21.55 21.71
CA GLU A 204 -8.65 -21.13 22.81
C GLU A 204 -9.89 -20.38 22.32
N TYR A 205 -9.80 -19.68 21.18
CA TYR A 205 -10.89 -18.87 20.62
C TYR A 205 -11.59 -19.53 19.44
N THR A 206 -10.85 -20.24 18.59
CA THR A 206 -11.35 -20.61 17.25
C THR A 206 -11.70 -22.10 17.13
N GLY A 207 -11.12 -22.95 17.95
CA GLY A 207 -11.21 -24.42 17.79
C GLY A 207 -10.56 -24.95 16.49
N THR A 208 -10.01 -24.07 15.65
CA THR A 208 -9.44 -24.39 14.34
C THR A 208 -7.93 -24.30 14.37
N GLU A 209 -7.25 -25.28 13.76
CA GLU A 209 -5.82 -25.25 13.57
C GLU A 209 -5.45 -24.61 12.23
N TYR A 210 -4.95 -23.37 12.24
CA TYR A 210 -4.55 -22.63 11.05
C TYR A 210 -3.14 -22.94 10.56
N ILE A 211 -2.24 -23.29 11.47
CA ILE A 211 -0.84 -23.61 11.14
C ILE A 211 -0.63 -25.12 11.25
N GLU A 212 -0.20 -25.73 10.15
CA GLU A 212 0.07 -27.16 10.07
C GLU A 212 1.57 -27.44 10.14
N THR A 213 1.97 -28.53 10.83
CA THR A 213 3.34 -29.04 10.78
C THR A 213 3.48 -29.99 9.60
N VAL A 214 4.44 -29.71 8.73
CA VAL A 214 4.85 -30.62 7.68
C VAL A 214 6.14 -31.31 8.15
N TRP A 215 6.01 -32.55 8.57
CA TRP A 215 7.09 -33.31 9.19
C TRP A 215 8.34 -33.35 8.31
N GLY A 216 9.48 -33.02 8.89
CA GLY A 216 10.76 -32.96 8.18
C GLY A 216 10.97 -31.71 7.32
N SER A 217 9.95 -30.85 7.13
CA SER A 217 10.01 -29.70 6.22
C SER A 217 9.70 -28.35 6.87
N GLY A 218 8.89 -28.31 7.96
CA GLY A 218 8.59 -27.06 8.66
C GLY A 218 7.11 -26.81 8.88
N TYR A 219 6.64 -25.61 8.62
CA TYR A 219 5.28 -25.15 8.90
C TYR A 219 4.63 -24.50 7.69
N ARG A 220 3.31 -24.61 7.59
CA ARG A 220 2.52 -23.91 6.59
C ARG A 220 1.20 -23.41 7.16
N TRP A 221 0.67 -22.35 6.58
CA TRP A 221 -0.69 -21.93 6.78
C TRP A 221 -1.63 -22.80 5.94
N LYS A 222 -2.69 -23.34 6.54
CA LYS A 222 -3.69 -24.14 5.83
C LYS A 222 -4.41 -23.28 4.78
N LYS A 223 -4.74 -23.87 3.62
CA LYS A 223 -5.53 -23.22 2.56
C LYS A 223 -6.99 -23.09 2.94
#